data_0535cd91f4d3276c3169133c57f74e5a
#
_entry.id   0535cd91f4d3276c3169133c57f74e5a
#
_cell.length_a   1.000
_cell.length_b   1.000
_cell.length_c   1.000
_cell.angle_alpha   90.00
_cell.angle_beta   90.00
_cell.angle_gamma   90.00
#
_symmetry.space_group_name_H-M   'P 1'
#
loop_
_entity.id
_entity.type
_entity.pdbx_description
1 polymer ?
#
loop_
_entity_poly.entity_id
_entity_poly.type
_entity_poly.pdbx_seq_one_letter_code
_entity_poly.pdbx_strand_id
1 'polypeptide(L)'
;MSFNTRRMLNMTKREAVIVGVADLPLKDGKVLAPMSVLQAQALVARDALKDAGIPMSEVDGLLTAGLWGVPGPGQLPTVTLSEYLGITPRFVDGTNIGGSAFEAHVAHAATAIEAGRCEVALITYGSLQKSEMSRNLAGRPAVLTMQYETPWGMPTPVGGYAMAAKRHMHEYGTTSEQLAEIAVATRKWAALNPAATMLSLIHI
;
A
#
# COMPACT_ATOMS: atom_id res chain seq x y z
N MET A 1 37.90 27.37 -20.77
CA MET A 1 37.10 26.92 -19.61
C MET A 1 37.01 25.42 -19.69
N SER A 2 37.87 24.72 -18.96
CA SER A 2 37.88 23.27 -18.90
C SER A 2 36.89 22.82 -17.80
N PHE A 3 35.68 22.48 -18.18
CA PHE A 3 34.73 21.86 -17.30
C PHE A 3 35.25 20.43 -16.97
N ASN A 4 35.40 20.16 -15.71
CA ASN A 4 36.04 18.95 -15.16
C ASN A 4 35.15 17.72 -15.41
N THR A 5 35.21 17.16 -16.62
CA THR A 5 34.49 15.98 -17.10
C THR A 5 34.88 14.70 -16.32
N ARG A 6 35.95 14.73 -15.53
CA ARG A 6 36.43 13.58 -14.72
C ARG A 6 35.65 13.38 -13.41
N ARG A 7 34.79 14.30 -12.98
CA ARG A 7 34.01 14.17 -11.74
C ARG A 7 32.70 13.43 -11.92
N MET A 8 32.25 13.19 -13.17
CA MET A 8 31.02 12.47 -13.47
C MET A 8 31.20 10.93 -13.62
N LEU A 9 32.41 10.43 -13.60
CA LEU A 9 32.69 9.00 -13.89
C LEU A 9 32.86 8.12 -12.65
N ASN A 10 32.66 8.65 -11.43
CA ASN A 10 32.71 7.90 -10.18
C ASN A 10 31.50 8.11 -9.26
N MET A 11 30.33 8.35 -9.81
CA MET A 11 29.09 8.11 -9.06
C MET A 11 28.90 6.58 -9.04
N THR A 12 29.30 5.96 -7.96
CA THR A 12 28.85 4.59 -7.67
C THR A 12 27.34 4.57 -7.84
N LYS A 13 26.86 3.76 -8.80
CA LYS A 13 25.43 3.62 -9.07
C LYS A 13 24.79 3.19 -7.75
N ARG A 14 23.96 4.05 -7.17
CA ARG A 14 23.18 3.69 -5.99
C ARG A 14 22.14 2.67 -6.44
N GLU A 15 21.99 1.62 -5.69
CA GLU A 15 20.98 0.60 -5.89
C GLU A 15 20.05 0.59 -4.68
N ALA A 16 18.73 0.72 -4.91
CA ALA A 16 17.74 0.61 -3.86
C ALA A 16 17.43 -0.88 -3.60
N VAL A 17 17.39 -1.25 -2.33
CA VAL A 17 17.04 -2.60 -1.86
C VAL A 17 15.99 -2.54 -0.77
N ILE A 18 15.15 -3.56 -0.68
CA ILE A 18 14.21 -3.72 0.44
C ILE A 18 14.96 -4.44 1.56
N VAL A 19 15.09 -3.81 2.72
CA VAL A 19 15.88 -4.31 3.85
C VAL A 19 15.05 -4.70 5.07
N GLY A 20 13.76 -4.33 5.12
CA GLY A 20 12.89 -4.70 6.23
C GLY A 20 11.43 -4.67 5.82
N VAL A 21 10.66 -5.62 6.34
CA VAL A 21 9.23 -5.74 6.13
C VAL A 21 8.53 -6.12 7.44
N ALA A 22 7.32 -5.61 7.64
CA ALA A 22 6.50 -6.00 8.78
C ALA A 22 5.01 -5.89 8.45
N ASP A 23 4.22 -6.67 9.16
CA ASP A 23 2.78 -6.59 9.17
C ASP A 23 2.26 -6.76 10.60
N LEU A 24 1.06 -6.24 10.89
CA LEU A 24 0.44 -6.44 12.19
C LEU A 24 -0.04 -7.89 12.33
N PRO A 25 0.13 -8.49 13.52
CA PRO A 25 -0.52 -9.76 13.82
C PRO A 25 -2.03 -9.58 13.82
N LEU A 26 -2.72 -10.38 13.03
CA LEU A 26 -4.17 -10.34 12.88
C LEU A 26 -4.80 -11.64 13.38
N LYS A 27 -6.01 -11.53 13.91
CA LYS A 27 -6.89 -12.69 14.15
C LYS A 27 -8.13 -12.54 13.28
N ASP A 28 -8.38 -13.51 12.42
CA ASP A 28 -9.48 -13.49 11.45
C ASP A 28 -9.47 -12.21 10.57
N GLY A 29 -8.27 -11.70 10.27
CA GLY A 29 -8.03 -10.48 9.52
C GLY A 29 -8.37 -9.19 10.26
N LYS A 30 -8.54 -9.23 11.59
CA LYS A 30 -8.79 -8.07 12.44
C LYS A 30 -7.61 -7.82 13.37
N VAL A 31 -7.36 -6.57 13.71
CA VAL A 31 -6.36 -6.20 14.73
C VAL A 31 -6.72 -6.81 16.09
N LEU A 32 -5.70 -7.16 16.88
CA LEU A 32 -5.88 -7.84 18.16
C LEU A 32 -6.43 -6.93 19.27
N ALA A 33 -6.24 -5.62 19.13
CA ALA A 33 -6.71 -4.62 20.08
C ALA A 33 -7.19 -3.36 19.34
N PRO A 34 -8.10 -2.58 19.91
CA PRO A 34 -8.51 -1.29 19.36
C PRO A 34 -7.31 -0.36 19.20
N MET A 35 -7.15 0.21 18.01
CA MET A 35 -6.10 1.17 17.71
C MET A 35 -6.53 2.12 16.59
N SER A 36 -5.84 3.24 16.46
CA SER A 36 -6.01 4.12 15.30
C SER A 36 -5.18 3.65 14.10
N VAL A 37 -5.51 4.14 12.91
CA VAL A 37 -4.71 3.88 11.70
C VAL A 37 -3.28 4.35 11.88
N LEU A 38 -3.05 5.52 12.49
CA LEU A 38 -1.72 6.03 12.78
C LEU A 38 -0.93 5.14 13.74
N GLN A 39 -1.59 4.61 14.79
CA GLN A 39 -0.97 3.64 15.69
C GLN A 39 -0.56 2.36 14.94
N ALA A 40 -1.46 1.84 14.09
CA ALA A 40 -1.16 0.67 13.27
C ALA A 40 0.08 0.91 12.39
N GLN A 41 0.11 2.03 11.66
CA GLN A 41 1.25 2.41 10.82
C GLN A 41 2.54 2.59 11.61
N ALA A 42 2.49 3.23 12.78
CA ALA A 42 3.67 3.42 13.63
C ALA A 42 4.23 2.11 14.20
N LEU A 43 3.36 1.17 14.55
CA LEU A 43 3.76 -0.14 15.04
C LEU A 43 4.49 -0.93 13.95
N VAL A 44 3.90 -1.05 12.75
CA VAL A 44 4.55 -1.78 11.66
C VAL A 44 5.80 -1.06 11.14
N ALA A 45 5.83 0.26 11.13
CA ALA A 45 7.02 1.03 10.79
C ALA A 45 8.18 0.71 11.72
N ARG A 46 7.94 0.70 13.03
CA ARG A 46 8.94 0.32 14.03
C ARG A 46 9.43 -1.12 13.84
N ASP A 47 8.50 -2.04 13.59
CA ASP A 47 8.83 -3.46 13.45
C ASP A 47 9.59 -3.72 12.15
N ALA A 48 9.26 -3.06 11.04
CA ALA A 48 10.02 -3.12 9.78
C ALA A 48 11.44 -2.53 9.93
N LEU A 49 11.58 -1.42 10.64
CA LEU A 49 12.89 -0.83 10.92
C LEU A 49 13.73 -1.72 11.85
N LYS A 50 13.09 -2.40 12.80
CA LYS A 50 13.77 -3.40 13.64
C LYS A 50 14.26 -4.60 12.82
N ASP A 51 13.45 -5.07 11.87
CA ASP A 51 13.82 -6.12 10.92
C ASP A 51 15.04 -5.71 10.08
N ALA A 52 15.04 -4.45 9.61
CA ALA A 52 16.15 -3.87 8.87
C ALA A 52 17.39 -3.56 9.72
N GLY A 53 17.29 -3.49 11.04
CA GLY A 53 18.36 -3.02 11.92
C GLY A 53 18.65 -1.51 11.82
N ILE A 54 17.67 -0.71 11.37
CA ILE A 54 17.81 0.73 11.12
C ILE A 54 17.00 1.51 12.17
N PRO A 55 17.57 2.53 12.82
CA PRO A 55 16.82 3.35 13.76
C PRO A 55 15.89 4.33 13.05
N MET A 56 14.76 4.69 13.68
CA MET A 56 13.78 5.64 13.14
C MET A 56 14.40 7.00 12.76
N SER A 57 15.46 7.41 13.45
CA SER A 57 16.16 8.67 13.18
C SER A 57 16.88 8.72 11.84
N GLU A 58 17.12 7.59 11.20
CA GLU A 58 17.74 7.52 9.87
C GLU A 58 16.72 7.56 8.74
N VAL A 59 15.43 7.47 9.04
CA VAL A 59 14.38 7.56 8.03
C VAL A 59 14.30 8.99 7.51
N ASP A 60 14.69 9.18 6.26
CA ASP A 60 14.71 10.48 5.58
C ASP A 60 13.84 10.53 4.30
N GLY A 61 13.14 9.42 4.00
CA GLY A 61 12.08 9.32 3.01
C GLY A 61 10.81 8.73 3.61
N LEU A 62 9.64 9.31 3.35
CA LEU A 62 8.35 8.79 3.81
C LEU A 62 7.34 8.76 2.68
N LEU A 63 6.78 7.57 2.44
CA LEU A 63 5.76 7.38 1.41
C LEU A 63 4.54 6.70 2.04
N THR A 64 3.37 7.30 1.84
CA THR A 64 2.10 6.70 2.25
C THR A 64 0.96 7.29 1.42
N ALA A 65 -0.08 6.53 1.20
CA ALA A 65 -1.23 6.98 0.44
C ALA A 65 -2.52 6.56 1.11
N GLY A 66 -3.50 7.44 0.97
CA GLY A 66 -4.86 7.17 1.36
C GLY A 66 -5.03 6.94 2.85
N LEU A 67 -6.27 7.03 3.25
CA LEU A 67 -6.69 6.86 4.60
C LEU A 67 -7.89 5.98 4.58
N TRP A 68 -7.61 4.72 4.75
CA TRP A 68 -8.63 3.69 4.76
C TRP A 68 -9.00 3.40 6.22
N GLY A 69 -9.93 4.19 6.74
CA GLY A 69 -10.42 4.07 8.09
C GLY A 69 -10.87 5.42 8.65
N VAL A 70 -11.68 5.42 9.68
CA VAL A 70 -12.19 6.63 10.37
C VAL A 70 -11.83 6.54 11.85
N PRO A 71 -11.27 7.62 12.43
CA PRO A 71 -10.81 8.83 11.77
C PRO A 71 -9.48 8.61 11.05
N GLY A 72 -9.42 9.08 9.80
CA GLY A 72 -8.17 9.07 9.05
C GLY A 72 -7.24 10.23 9.43
N PRO A 73 -5.96 10.20 9.05
CA PRO A 73 -4.99 11.27 9.32
C PRO A 73 -5.23 12.57 8.52
N GLY A 74 -6.42 12.76 7.95
CA GLY A 74 -6.77 13.99 7.26
C GLY A 74 -6.33 14.02 5.79
N GLN A 75 -6.22 15.24 5.23
CA GLN A 75 -5.94 15.43 3.80
C GLN A 75 -4.45 15.34 3.44
N LEU A 76 -3.56 15.42 4.43
CA LEU A 76 -2.11 15.40 4.26
C LEU A 76 -1.48 14.20 4.99
N PRO A 77 -1.71 12.97 4.52
CA PRO A 77 -1.33 11.76 5.25
C PRO A 77 0.17 11.66 5.53
N THR A 78 1.01 12.08 4.60
CA THR A 78 2.46 12.06 4.78
C THR A 78 2.91 13.02 5.88
N VAL A 79 2.34 14.22 5.94
CA VAL A 79 2.65 15.22 6.98
C VAL A 79 2.20 14.71 8.35
N THR A 80 0.94 14.29 8.46
CA THR A 80 0.38 13.79 9.72
C THR A 80 1.16 12.58 10.24
N LEU A 81 1.54 11.67 9.35
CA LEU A 81 2.31 10.50 9.74
C LEU A 81 3.74 10.86 10.15
N SER A 82 4.42 11.78 9.45
CA SER A 82 5.76 12.23 9.83
C SER A 82 5.78 12.88 11.21
N GLU A 83 4.79 13.71 11.51
CA GLU A 83 4.60 14.29 12.86
C GLU A 83 4.36 13.22 13.92
N TYR A 84 3.50 12.24 13.61
CA TYR A 84 3.19 11.16 14.54
C TYR A 84 4.40 10.24 14.82
N LEU A 85 5.24 10.01 13.81
CA LEU A 85 6.49 9.23 13.94
C LEU A 85 7.64 10.04 14.54
N GLY A 86 7.51 11.37 14.61
CA GLY A 86 8.56 12.26 15.11
C GLY A 86 9.76 12.35 14.16
N ILE A 87 9.53 12.22 12.84
CA ILE A 87 10.59 12.28 11.82
C ILE A 87 10.44 13.53 10.94
N THR A 88 11.55 13.96 10.33
CA THR A 88 11.59 15.10 9.39
C THR A 88 12.19 14.62 8.07
N PRO A 89 11.41 13.93 7.22
CA PRO A 89 11.93 13.36 5.99
C PRO A 89 12.29 14.44 4.97
N ARG A 90 13.40 14.23 4.23
CA ARG A 90 13.81 15.08 3.11
C ARG A 90 13.00 14.80 1.82
N PHE A 91 12.45 13.59 1.73
CA PHE A 91 11.64 13.13 0.62
C PHE A 91 10.30 12.63 1.13
N VAL A 92 9.21 13.11 0.56
CA VAL A 92 7.85 12.62 0.85
C VAL A 92 7.10 12.37 -0.44
N ASP A 93 6.28 11.30 -0.46
CA ASP A 93 5.39 11.02 -1.57
C ASP A 93 4.03 10.52 -1.05
N GLY A 94 2.98 11.16 -1.55
CA GLY A 94 1.59 10.83 -1.23
C GLY A 94 0.79 10.39 -2.45
N THR A 95 1.45 9.90 -3.51
CA THR A 95 0.79 9.43 -4.73
C THR A 95 -0.29 8.42 -4.38
N ASN A 96 -1.53 8.72 -4.78
CA ASN A 96 -2.68 7.86 -4.54
C ASN A 96 -3.34 7.48 -5.86
N ILE A 97 -3.10 6.25 -6.29
CA ILE A 97 -3.69 5.63 -7.48
C ILE A 97 -4.54 4.40 -7.12
N GLY A 98 -5.12 4.40 -5.92
CA GLY A 98 -5.88 3.27 -5.38
C GLY A 98 -4.98 2.22 -4.73
N GLY A 99 -5.38 0.95 -4.78
CA GLY A 99 -4.65 -0.15 -4.14
C GLY A 99 -3.20 -0.32 -4.61
N SER A 100 -2.90 0.05 -5.86
CA SER A 100 -1.55 -0.04 -6.45
C SER A 100 -0.63 1.12 -6.04
N ALA A 101 -1.07 2.04 -5.17
CA ALA A 101 -0.25 3.17 -4.73
C ALA A 101 1.05 2.71 -4.07
N PHE A 102 1.01 1.62 -3.32
CA PHE A 102 2.16 1.14 -2.54
C PHE A 102 3.22 0.47 -3.41
N GLU A 103 2.83 -0.22 -4.48
CA GLU A 103 3.75 -0.72 -5.50
C GLU A 103 4.41 0.45 -6.26
N ALA A 104 3.64 1.49 -6.58
CA ALA A 104 4.19 2.71 -7.18
C ALA A 104 5.17 3.40 -6.22
N HIS A 105 4.87 3.42 -4.91
CA HIS A 105 5.78 3.97 -3.91
C HIS A 105 7.12 3.22 -3.85
N VAL A 106 7.16 1.91 -4.07
CA VAL A 106 8.43 1.17 -4.16
C VAL A 106 9.27 1.70 -5.32
N ALA A 107 8.68 1.90 -6.49
CA ALA A 107 9.37 2.46 -7.65
C ALA A 107 9.83 3.91 -7.43
N HIS A 108 8.97 4.73 -6.79
CA HIS A 108 9.30 6.12 -6.47
C HIS A 108 10.42 6.22 -5.43
N ALA A 109 10.38 5.38 -4.38
CA ALA A 109 11.43 5.29 -3.37
C ALA A 109 12.77 4.87 -4.00
N ALA A 110 12.77 3.84 -4.85
CA ALA A 110 13.97 3.42 -5.56
C ALA A 110 14.57 4.57 -6.38
N THR A 111 13.75 5.26 -7.17
CA THR A 111 14.18 6.41 -7.95
C THR A 111 14.73 7.54 -7.07
N ALA A 112 14.10 7.81 -5.92
CA ALA A 112 14.53 8.85 -5.00
C ALA A 112 15.89 8.51 -4.36
N ILE A 113 16.11 7.26 -3.98
CA ILE A 113 17.38 6.75 -3.42
C ILE A 113 18.48 6.81 -4.49
N GLU A 114 18.23 6.33 -5.69
CA GLU A 114 19.17 6.37 -6.80
C GLU A 114 19.58 7.80 -7.15
N ALA A 115 18.63 8.73 -7.10
CA ALA A 115 18.87 10.16 -7.30
C ALA A 115 19.50 10.88 -6.10
N GLY A 116 19.71 10.18 -4.96
CA GLY A 116 20.29 10.77 -3.74
C GLY A 116 19.36 11.72 -3.00
N ARG A 117 18.06 11.64 -3.22
CA ARG A 117 17.05 12.49 -2.56
C ARG A 117 16.75 12.02 -1.13
N CYS A 118 16.89 10.73 -0.88
CA CYS A 118 16.86 10.10 0.45
C CYS A 118 17.78 8.87 0.44
N GLU A 119 18.03 8.34 1.63
CA GLU A 119 18.84 7.13 1.83
C GLU A 119 18.03 5.99 2.42
N VAL A 120 17.12 6.30 3.34
CA VAL A 120 16.22 5.33 3.99
C VAL A 120 14.78 5.75 3.77
N ALA A 121 14.09 5.08 2.88
CA ALA A 121 12.69 5.32 2.57
C ALA A 121 11.77 4.34 3.32
N LEU A 122 10.84 4.88 4.10
CA LEU A 122 9.78 4.13 4.78
C LEU A 122 8.49 4.22 3.98
N ILE A 123 7.95 3.07 3.59
CA ILE A 123 6.65 2.97 2.92
C ILE A 123 5.68 2.34 3.90
N THR A 124 4.54 2.98 4.17
CA THR A 124 3.55 2.45 5.12
C THR A 124 2.15 2.43 4.54
N TYR A 125 1.39 1.43 4.94
CA TYR A 125 -0.05 1.35 4.74
C TYR A 125 -0.74 1.06 6.07
N GLY A 126 -1.92 1.62 6.28
CA GLY A 126 -2.77 1.32 7.42
C GLY A 126 -4.24 1.36 7.05
N SER A 127 -4.98 0.34 7.48
CA SER A 127 -6.43 0.27 7.33
C SER A 127 -7.05 -0.57 8.44
N LEU A 128 -8.14 -0.08 9.01
CA LEU A 128 -8.92 -0.77 10.04
C LEU A 128 -10.32 -1.18 9.55
N GLN A 129 -10.59 -1.06 8.25
CA GLN A 129 -11.91 -1.28 7.66
C GLN A 129 -12.53 -2.62 8.05
N LYS A 130 -11.75 -3.69 8.06
CA LYS A 130 -12.25 -5.01 8.45
C LYS A 130 -12.47 -5.13 9.96
N SER A 131 -11.62 -4.51 10.76
CA SER A 131 -11.74 -4.52 12.23
C SER A 131 -12.97 -3.75 12.71
N GLU A 132 -13.22 -2.60 12.09
CA GLU A 132 -14.36 -1.71 12.43
C GLU A 132 -15.67 -2.15 11.76
N MET A 133 -15.64 -3.18 10.93
CA MET A 133 -16.79 -3.60 10.12
C MET A 133 -17.36 -2.47 9.24
N SER A 134 -16.61 -1.38 9.10
CA SER A 134 -17.00 -0.22 8.30
C SER A 134 -16.75 -0.53 6.83
N ARG A 135 -17.76 -1.06 6.16
CA ARG A 135 -17.77 -1.16 4.70
C ARG A 135 -18.07 0.19 4.03
N ASN A 136 -17.68 1.29 4.64
CA ASN A 136 -17.92 2.63 4.13
C ASN A 136 -17.02 2.96 2.92
N LEU A 137 -16.89 2.02 2.00
CA LEU A 137 -16.52 2.31 0.62
C LEU A 137 -17.56 3.22 -0.06
N ALA A 138 -18.74 3.37 0.55
CA ALA A 138 -19.83 4.19 0.06
C ALA A 138 -19.71 5.70 0.39
N GLY A 139 -18.88 6.10 1.33
CA GLY A 139 -18.62 7.51 1.64
C GLY A 139 -17.70 8.17 0.61
N ARG A 140 -18.02 8.04 -0.67
CA ARG A 140 -17.23 8.65 -1.73
C ARG A 140 -17.54 10.13 -1.84
N PRO A 141 -16.52 10.98 -2.01
CA PRO A 141 -16.77 12.33 -2.48
C PRO A 141 -17.48 12.26 -3.83
N ALA A 142 -18.45 13.15 -4.06
CA ALA A 142 -19.12 13.26 -5.33
C ALA A 142 -18.10 13.57 -6.42
N VAL A 143 -17.78 12.57 -7.23
CA VAL A 143 -16.91 12.70 -8.40
C VAL A 143 -17.75 12.66 -9.67
N LEU A 144 -17.27 13.25 -10.74
CA LEU A 144 -18.05 13.40 -12.00
C LEU A 144 -18.57 12.07 -12.54
N THR A 145 -17.82 10.98 -12.36
CA THR A 145 -18.23 9.63 -12.81
C THR A 145 -19.44 9.09 -12.06
N MET A 146 -19.66 9.51 -10.80
CA MET A 146 -20.77 9.01 -10.00
C MET A 146 -22.15 9.33 -10.61
N GLN A 147 -22.27 10.42 -11.34
CA GLN A 147 -23.54 10.74 -12.04
C GLN A 147 -23.93 9.69 -13.08
N TYR A 148 -22.97 8.93 -13.60
CA TYR A 148 -23.19 7.86 -14.57
C TYR A 148 -23.25 6.47 -13.93
N GLU A 149 -22.63 6.28 -12.78
CA GLU A 149 -22.51 5.00 -12.08
C GLU A 149 -23.62 4.80 -11.04
N THR A 150 -23.90 5.84 -10.26
CA THR A 150 -24.87 5.78 -9.13
C THR A 150 -26.29 5.41 -9.60
N PRO A 151 -26.84 5.95 -10.70
CA PRO A 151 -28.18 5.58 -11.15
C PRO A 151 -28.34 4.09 -11.47
N TRP A 152 -27.25 3.42 -11.81
CA TRP A 152 -27.23 1.99 -12.13
C TRP A 152 -26.90 1.12 -10.92
N GLY A 153 -26.71 1.71 -9.73
CA GLY A 153 -26.39 0.99 -8.50
C GLY A 153 -25.02 0.26 -8.55
N MET A 154 -24.08 0.73 -9.37
CA MET A 154 -22.79 0.06 -9.55
C MET A 154 -21.92 0.22 -8.31
N PRO A 155 -21.61 -0.86 -7.56
CA PRO A 155 -20.70 -0.81 -6.41
C PRO A 155 -19.27 -0.70 -6.92
N THR A 156 -18.56 0.27 -6.45
CA THR A 156 -17.17 0.48 -6.83
C THR A 156 -16.22 -0.01 -5.71
N PRO A 157 -15.01 -0.42 -6.06
CA PRO A 157 -14.46 -0.70 -7.40
C PRO A 157 -14.89 -2.05 -7.97
N VAL A 158 -15.55 -2.88 -7.16
CA VAL A 158 -15.96 -4.25 -7.53
C VAL A 158 -16.80 -4.29 -8.79
N GLY A 159 -17.78 -3.36 -8.90
CA GLY A 159 -18.62 -3.24 -10.09
C GLY A 159 -17.81 -2.95 -11.36
N GLY A 160 -16.85 -2.04 -11.28
CA GLY A 160 -15.95 -1.71 -12.39
C GLY A 160 -15.15 -2.91 -12.87
N TYR A 161 -14.54 -3.67 -11.96
CA TYR A 161 -13.82 -4.90 -12.29
C TYR A 161 -14.73 -5.99 -12.85
N ALA A 162 -15.97 -6.12 -12.31
CA ALA A 162 -16.95 -7.07 -12.84
C ALA A 162 -17.34 -6.72 -14.30
N MET A 163 -17.53 -5.45 -14.61
CA MET A 163 -17.81 -5.00 -15.98
C MET A 163 -16.63 -5.28 -16.91
N ALA A 164 -15.41 -5.02 -16.50
CA ALA A 164 -14.20 -5.33 -17.27
C ALA A 164 -14.06 -6.84 -17.51
N ALA A 165 -14.30 -7.66 -16.49
CA ALA A 165 -14.28 -9.12 -16.62
C ALA A 165 -15.35 -9.61 -17.59
N LYS A 166 -16.59 -9.11 -17.50
CA LYS A 166 -17.66 -9.45 -18.43
C LYS A 166 -17.33 -9.07 -19.87
N ARG A 167 -16.71 -7.92 -20.08
CA ARG A 167 -16.26 -7.50 -21.41
C ARG A 167 -15.19 -8.46 -21.96
N HIS A 168 -14.21 -8.82 -21.14
CA HIS A 168 -13.17 -9.77 -21.48
C HIS A 168 -13.72 -11.15 -21.82
N MET A 169 -14.68 -11.64 -21.03
CA MET A 169 -15.39 -12.89 -21.33
C MET A 169 -16.11 -12.84 -22.68
N HIS A 170 -16.74 -11.71 -23.00
CA HIS A 170 -17.46 -11.53 -24.26
C HIS A 170 -16.50 -11.51 -25.46
N GLU A 171 -15.37 -10.79 -25.35
CA GLU A 171 -14.43 -10.61 -26.46
C GLU A 171 -13.52 -11.83 -26.69
N TYR A 172 -13.11 -12.51 -25.62
CA TYR A 172 -12.06 -13.54 -25.67
C TYR A 172 -12.55 -14.92 -25.24
N GLY A 173 -13.81 -15.07 -24.84
CA GLY A 173 -14.36 -16.35 -24.40
C GLY A 173 -13.85 -16.83 -23.04
N THR A 174 -13.23 -15.96 -22.23
CA THR A 174 -12.75 -16.29 -20.89
C THR A 174 -13.89 -16.76 -20.00
N THR A 175 -13.68 -17.85 -19.26
CA THR A 175 -14.70 -18.46 -18.41
C THR A 175 -14.52 -18.07 -16.93
N SER A 176 -15.57 -18.30 -16.14
CA SER A 176 -15.52 -18.09 -14.70
C SER A 176 -14.51 -19.01 -14.01
N GLU A 177 -14.35 -20.22 -14.53
CA GLU A 177 -13.39 -21.20 -14.03
C GLU A 177 -11.95 -20.71 -14.21
N GLN A 178 -11.63 -20.11 -15.36
CA GLN A 178 -10.31 -19.54 -15.61
C GLN A 178 -10.00 -18.39 -14.64
N LEU A 179 -10.99 -17.56 -14.30
CA LEU A 179 -10.81 -16.52 -13.27
C LEU A 179 -10.70 -17.13 -11.87
N ALA A 180 -11.42 -18.22 -11.59
CA ALA A 180 -11.36 -18.92 -10.31
C ALA A 180 -9.99 -19.57 -10.06
N GLU A 181 -9.25 -19.97 -11.09
CA GLU A 181 -7.90 -20.54 -10.95
C GLU A 181 -6.93 -19.59 -10.22
N ILE A 182 -7.09 -18.29 -10.38
CA ILE A 182 -6.30 -17.27 -9.65
C ILE A 182 -6.56 -17.40 -8.15
N ALA A 183 -7.83 -17.51 -7.75
CA ALA A 183 -8.21 -17.66 -6.34
C ALA A 183 -7.71 -18.99 -5.78
N VAL A 184 -7.83 -20.08 -6.54
CA VAL A 184 -7.35 -21.41 -6.17
C VAL A 184 -5.84 -21.42 -5.95
N ALA A 185 -5.07 -20.84 -6.88
CA ALA A 185 -3.62 -20.74 -6.77
C ALA A 185 -3.22 -19.92 -5.53
N THR A 186 -3.86 -18.76 -5.32
CA THR A 186 -3.61 -17.92 -4.14
C THR A 186 -3.90 -18.67 -2.83
N ARG A 187 -4.97 -19.46 -2.79
CA ARG A 187 -5.30 -20.27 -1.61
C ARG A 187 -4.31 -21.38 -1.35
N LYS A 188 -3.82 -22.04 -2.39
CA LYS A 188 -2.76 -23.06 -2.25
C LYS A 188 -1.51 -22.46 -1.61
N TRP A 189 -1.10 -21.24 -2.03
CA TRP A 189 0.03 -20.55 -1.42
C TRP A 189 -0.26 -20.12 0.02
N ALA A 190 -1.45 -19.58 0.30
CA ALA A 190 -1.83 -19.20 1.66
C ALA A 190 -1.78 -20.39 2.62
N ALA A 191 -2.15 -21.60 2.18
CA ALA A 191 -2.09 -22.81 2.99
C ALA A 191 -0.68 -23.21 3.43
N LEU A 192 0.36 -22.69 2.77
CA LEU A 192 1.76 -22.91 3.12
C LEU A 192 2.30 -21.89 4.13
N ASN A 193 1.56 -20.82 4.39
CA ASN A 193 1.98 -19.75 5.30
C ASN A 193 1.14 -19.76 6.58
N PRO A 194 1.71 -20.14 7.73
CA PRO A 194 0.96 -20.21 9.00
C PRO A 194 0.45 -18.83 9.48
N ALA A 195 1.00 -17.73 8.99
CA ALA A 195 0.54 -16.37 9.28
C ALA A 195 -0.58 -15.87 8.33
N ALA A 196 -0.95 -16.65 7.32
CA ALA A 196 -1.97 -16.22 6.37
C ALA A 196 -3.36 -16.17 7.02
N THR A 197 -4.06 -15.05 6.84
CA THR A 197 -5.45 -14.87 7.31
C THR A 197 -6.40 -15.95 6.75
N MET A 198 -6.14 -16.41 5.52
CA MET A 198 -6.93 -17.39 4.81
C MET A 198 -6.21 -18.75 4.74
N LEU A 199 -5.64 -19.19 5.85
CA LEU A 199 -4.93 -20.45 5.96
C LEU A 199 -5.85 -21.66 5.75
N SER A 200 -7.12 -21.59 6.20
CA SER A 200 -8.09 -22.66 6.07
C SER A 200 -8.84 -22.61 4.74
N LEU A 201 -8.98 -23.76 4.08
CA LEU A 201 -9.79 -23.95 2.87
C LEU A 201 -11.29 -24.12 3.18
N ILE A 202 -11.67 -24.26 4.46
CA ILE A 202 -13.05 -24.60 4.88
C ILE A 202 -14.01 -23.40 4.75
N HIS A 203 -13.50 -22.20 4.53
CA HIS A 203 -14.32 -20.97 4.44
C HIS A 203 -14.45 -20.45 3.01
N ILE A 204 -14.49 -21.34 2.04
CA ILE A 204 -14.81 -21.01 0.64
C ILE A 204 -16.32 -21.19 0.45
#